data_8400273130d6dbceaa8c6f798fe63073
#
_entry.id   8400273130d6dbceaa8c6f798fe63073
#
_cell.length_a   1.000
_cell.length_b   1.000
_cell.length_c   1.000
_cell.angle_alpha   90.00
_cell.angle_beta   90.00
_cell.angle_gamma   90.00
#
_symmetry.space_group_name_H-M   'P 1'
#
loop_
_entity.id
_entity.type
_entity.pdbx_description
1 polymer ?
#
loop_
_entity_poly.entity_id
_entity_poly.type
_entity_poly.pdbx_seq_one_letter_code
_entity_poly.pdbx_strand_id
1 'polypeptide(L)'
;RYLQANVFQDLTIMEGSWVGDKTEESFEVCGYNELAEKYQVKLIDATPIGINVRSTAATYANVHDELRKVFAKTADAKNMGYKAGDFSYNTGKLRCPVCDGTGQVSLDVQFLPDVDIPCPECRGSRYSKEASLIKYTNKKGQSVSLPELMDMDIHTALEACDDLKLVKQRLTVLKELGLGYLTLGEETPSLSGGEAQRLKLASEMGKLQNDSLFIFDEPTIGLHPLDVQTLLKVFQTLIENGATVVVIEHDLDVIRNADYIIDMGPGGGADGGRIVACETPEKLAKNPFSQTGPYL
;
A
#
# COMPACT_ATOMS: atom_id res chain seq x y z
N ARG A 1 13.76 -3.63 14.69
CA ARG A 1 14.49 -2.39 14.30
C ARG A 1 13.48 -1.28 14.11
N TYR A 2 13.48 -0.26 14.97
CA TYR A 2 12.59 0.89 14.91
C TYR A 2 13.40 2.14 14.60
N LEU A 3 12.97 2.94 13.60
CA LEU A 3 13.50 4.25 13.28
C LEU A 3 12.32 5.20 13.03
N GLN A 4 12.26 6.32 13.74
CA GLN A 4 11.17 7.29 13.62
C GLN A 4 11.32 8.16 12.35
N ALA A 5 10.26 8.35 11.58
CA ALA A 5 10.27 9.03 10.27
C ALA A 5 10.84 10.46 10.29
N ASN A 6 10.71 11.20 11.40
CA ASN A 6 11.30 12.53 11.56
C ASN A 6 12.84 12.53 11.62
N VAL A 7 13.46 11.36 11.77
CA VAL A 7 14.92 11.20 11.78
C VAL A 7 15.51 11.35 10.37
N PHE A 8 14.69 11.23 9.31
CA PHE A 8 15.18 11.27 7.93
C PHE A 8 15.40 12.67 7.35
N GLN A 9 14.88 13.75 7.95
CA GLN A 9 15.14 15.11 7.48
C GLN A 9 16.42 15.71 8.04
N ASP A 10 16.92 15.23 9.20
CA ASP A 10 18.09 15.78 9.90
C ASP A 10 19.08 14.71 10.38
N LEU A 11 19.19 13.57 9.69
CA LEU A 11 20.11 12.49 10.07
C LEU A 11 21.57 12.88 9.81
N THR A 12 22.08 13.77 10.64
CA THR A 12 23.50 13.80 11.01
C THR A 12 23.64 12.82 12.17
N ILE A 13 23.90 11.56 11.87
CA ILE A 13 24.11 10.57 12.92
C ILE A 13 25.51 10.81 13.48
N MET A 14 25.57 11.21 14.74
CA MET A 14 26.82 11.34 15.44
C MET A 14 27.43 9.95 15.66
N GLU A 15 28.72 9.79 15.32
CA GLU A 15 29.52 8.68 15.77
C GLU A 15 29.47 8.63 17.30
N GLY A 16 28.87 7.57 17.84
CA GLY A 16 28.75 7.34 19.26
C GLY A 16 29.04 5.88 19.57
N SER A 17 30.12 5.62 20.30
CA SER A 17 30.32 4.34 20.96
C SER A 17 29.47 4.27 22.20
N TRP A 18 28.56 3.32 22.30
CA TRP A 18 27.84 3.00 23.52
C TRP A 18 28.71 2.07 24.38
N VAL A 19 29.11 2.54 25.55
CA VAL A 19 29.83 1.72 26.54
C VAL A 19 28.81 1.26 27.58
N GLY A 20 28.13 0.16 27.30
CA GLY A 20 27.40 -0.63 28.28
C GLY A 20 28.20 -1.91 28.57
N ASP A 21 28.17 -2.32 29.84
CA ASP A 21 29.02 -3.35 30.41
C ASP A 21 29.18 -4.61 29.50
N LYS A 22 30.40 -4.75 28.91
CA LYS A 22 31.03 -5.99 28.41
C LYS A 22 30.52 -6.67 27.13
N THR A 23 29.99 -5.98 26.15
CA THR A 23 30.14 -6.39 24.75
C THR A 23 30.28 -5.14 23.89
N GLU A 24 31.45 -4.93 23.30
CA GLU A 24 31.68 -3.92 22.27
C GLU A 24 30.94 -4.38 21.00
N GLU A 25 29.67 -4.08 20.90
CA GLU A 25 28.97 -4.04 19.63
C GLU A 25 29.10 -2.64 19.06
N SER A 26 30.05 -2.46 18.17
CA SER A 26 30.18 -1.23 17.40
C SER A 26 29.02 -1.15 16.42
N PHE A 27 28.12 -0.19 16.60
CA PHE A 27 27.13 0.17 15.61
C PHE A 27 27.77 1.12 14.60
N GLU A 28 27.95 0.65 13.38
CA GLU A 28 28.29 1.53 12.27
C GLU A 28 27.02 2.22 11.82
N VAL A 29 26.94 3.52 12.06
CA VAL A 29 25.79 4.33 11.69
C VAL A 29 26.03 4.86 10.28
N CYS A 30 25.33 4.27 9.31
CA CYS A 30 25.33 4.75 7.93
C CYS A 30 24.35 5.90 7.76
N GLY A 31 24.75 6.98 7.08
CA GLY A 31 23.83 8.04 6.65
C GLY A 31 22.79 7.52 5.64
N TYR A 32 21.66 8.25 5.49
CA TYR A 32 20.61 7.89 4.52
C TYR A 32 21.16 7.64 3.10
N ASN A 33 22.12 8.45 2.66
CA ASN A 33 22.73 8.30 1.33
C ASN A 33 23.49 6.99 1.19
N GLU A 34 24.22 6.53 2.21
CA GLU A 34 24.95 5.26 2.21
C GLU A 34 23.98 4.08 2.25
N LEU A 35 22.87 4.18 3.01
CA LEU A 35 21.80 3.19 3.00
C LEU A 35 21.12 3.12 1.63
N ALA A 36 20.85 4.27 1.00
CA ALA A 36 20.22 4.35 -0.30
C ALA A 36 21.12 3.85 -1.45
N GLU A 37 22.45 3.93 -1.29
CA GLU A 37 23.40 3.34 -2.24
C GLU A 37 23.45 1.82 -2.12
N LYS A 38 23.29 1.28 -0.89
CA LYS A 38 23.40 -0.16 -0.61
C LYS A 38 22.06 -0.89 -0.72
N TYR A 39 20.96 -0.22 -0.37
CA TYR A 39 19.61 -0.80 -0.33
C TYR A 39 18.62 0.04 -1.10
N GLN A 40 17.60 -0.61 -1.66
CA GLN A 40 16.42 0.07 -2.16
C GLN A 40 15.53 0.44 -0.96
N VAL A 41 15.65 1.67 -0.46
CA VAL A 41 14.84 2.15 0.66
C VAL A 41 13.43 2.46 0.20
N LYS A 42 12.44 1.86 0.84
CA LYS A 42 11.01 2.02 0.56
C LYS A 42 10.30 2.45 1.83
N LEU A 43 9.89 3.72 1.87
CA LEU A 43 9.08 4.26 2.96
C LEU A 43 7.60 3.96 2.68
N ILE A 44 6.96 3.28 3.61
CA ILE A 44 5.53 2.94 3.59
C ILE A 44 4.87 3.68 4.75
N ASP A 45 4.38 4.86 4.46
CA ASP A 45 3.76 5.79 5.41
C ASP A 45 2.31 6.10 5.01
N ALA A 46 1.60 6.82 5.87
CA ALA A 46 0.22 7.24 5.67
C ALA A 46 0.05 8.45 4.72
N THR A 47 1.12 8.92 4.07
CA THR A 47 0.99 10.02 3.10
C THR A 47 0.12 9.61 1.91
N PRO A 48 -0.67 10.54 1.35
CA PRO A 48 -1.47 10.26 0.15
C PRO A 48 -0.62 9.70 -1.00
N ILE A 49 -1.18 8.77 -1.77
CA ILE A 49 -0.50 8.17 -2.94
C ILE A 49 -0.30 9.20 -4.07
N GLY A 50 -1.01 10.30 -4.02
CA GLY A 50 -0.93 11.39 -4.99
C GLY A 50 -2.28 12.10 -5.14
N ILE A 51 -2.29 13.15 -5.93
CA ILE A 51 -3.48 13.99 -6.19
C ILE A 51 -4.16 13.64 -7.52
N ASN A 52 -3.68 12.63 -8.23
CA ASN A 52 -4.19 12.30 -9.55
C ASN A 52 -5.46 11.44 -9.45
N VAL A 53 -6.60 12.04 -9.71
CA VAL A 53 -7.92 11.37 -9.77
C VAL A 53 -7.99 10.22 -10.79
N ARG A 54 -7.05 10.13 -11.72
CA ARG A 54 -6.93 9.02 -12.67
C ARG A 54 -6.26 7.77 -12.09
N SER A 55 -5.66 7.88 -10.91
CA SER A 55 -5.12 6.74 -10.18
C SER A 55 -6.22 6.10 -9.34
N THR A 56 -6.39 4.79 -9.48
CA THR A 56 -7.36 4.01 -8.71
C THR A 56 -6.69 2.86 -7.96
N ALA A 57 -7.39 2.28 -7.00
CA ALA A 57 -6.92 1.10 -6.28
C ALA A 57 -6.48 -0.01 -7.25
N ALA A 58 -7.28 -0.28 -8.30
CA ALA A 58 -6.95 -1.29 -9.31
C ALA A 58 -5.71 -0.94 -10.15
N THR A 59 -5.50 0.34 -10.50
CA THR A 59 -4.32 0.74 -11.28
C THR A 59 -3.06 0.69 -10.43
N TYR A 60 -3.14 1.16 -9.20
CA TYR A 60 -2.00 1.17 -8.29
C TYR A 60 -1.53 -0.24 -7.91
N ALA A 61 -2.47 -1.16 -7.66
CA ALA A 61 -2.18 -2.58 -7.42
C ALA A 61 -1.89 -3.38 -8.70
N ASN A 62 -1.79 -2.74 -9.87
CA ASN A 62 -1.58 -3.37 -11.17
C ASN A 62 -2.66 -4.41 -11.57
N VAL A 63 -3.83 -4.40 -10.96
CA VAL A 63 -4.98 -5.26 -11.30
C VAL A 63 -5.57 -4.83 -12.64
N HIS A 64 -5.75 -3.54 -12.84
CA HIS A 64 -6.35 -2.98 -14.06
C HIS A 64 -5.58 -3.36 -15.33
N ASP A 65 -4.25 -3.39 -15.30
CA ASP A 65 -3.44 -3.77 -16.46
C ASP A 65 -3.62 -5.24 -16.85
N GLU A 66 -3.79 -6.12 -15.87
CA GLU A 66 -4.09 -7.53 -16.15
C GLU A 66 -5.52 -7.70 -16.68
N LEU A 67 -6.50 -6.97 -16.12
CA LEU A 67 -7.88 -6.98 -16.63
C LEU A 67 -7.93 -6.51 -18.08
N ARG A 68 -7.25 -5.43 -18.46
CA ARG A 68 -7.18 -4.96 -19.86
C ARG A 68 -6.68 -6.05 -20.81
N LYS A 69 -5.67 -6.83 -20.40
CA LYS A 69 -5.16 -7.96 -21.20
C LYS A 69 -6.17 -9.08 -21.33
N VAL A 70 -6.96 -9.33 -20.31
CA VAL A 70 -8.04 -10.35 -20.32
C VAL A 70 -9.16 -9.91 -21.24
N PHE A 71 -9.69 -8.69 -21.06
CA PHE A 71 -10.79 -8.16 -21.87
C PHE A 71 -10.45 -8.10 -23.36
N ALA A 72 -9.23 -7.73 -23.71
CA ALA A 72 -8.76 -7.71 -25.11
C ALA A 72 -8.78 -9.11 -25.79
N LYS A 73 -8.84 -10.19 -25.01
CA LYS A 73 -8.88 -11.56 -25.54
C LYS A 73 -10.30 -12.09 -25.71
N THR A 74 -11.32 -11.40 -25.20
CA THR A 74 -12.73 -11.80 -25.35
C THR A 74 -13.17 -11.80 -26.81
N ALA A 75 -14.21 -12.58 -27.13
CA ALA A 75 -14.78 -12.62 -28.47
C ALA A 75 -15.32 -11.24 -28.91
N ASP A 76 -16.01 -10.55 -28.00
CA ASP A 76 -16.59 -9.24 -28.25
C ASP A 76 -15.52 -8.22 -28.61
N ALA A 77 -14.43 -8.15 -27.81
CA ALA A 77 -13.33 -7.21 -28.07
C ALA A 77 -12.67 -7.49 -29.43
N LYS A 78 -12.44 -8.75 -29.77
CA LYS A 78 -11.86 -9.14 -31.07
C LYS A 78 -12.77 -8.78 -32.24
N ASN A 79 -14.06 -9.04 -32.13
CA ASN A 79 -15.05 -8.71 -33.15
C ASN A 79 -15.14 -7.20 -33.38
N MET A 80 -15.00 -6.41 -32.32
CA MET A 80 -15.00 -4.93 -32.37
C MET A 80 -13.62 -4.32 -32.66
N GLY A 81 -12.57 -5.14 -32.76
CA GLY A 81 -11.20 -4.72 -33.08
C GLY A 81 -10.46 -4.03 -31.94
N TYR A 82 -10.91 -4.18 -30.69
CA TYR A 82 -10.27 -3.56 -29.54
C TYR A 82 -9.08 -4.36 -29.00
N LYS A 83 -8.03 -3.64 -28.62
CA LYS A 83 -6.80 -4.16 -28.02
C LYS A 83 -6.69 -3.73 -26.54
N ALA A 84 -5.74 -4.29 -25.79
CA ALA A 84 -5.57 -3.99 -24.37
C ALA A 84 -5.36 -2.48 -24.07
N GLY A 85 -4.74 -1.72 -24.98
CA GLY A 85 -4.60 -0.26 -24.86
C GLY A 85 -5.93 0.48 -24.90
N ASP A 86 -6.90 -0.03 -25.68
CA ASP A 86 -8.20 0.63 -25.85
C ASP A 86 -9.06 0.58 -24.58
N PHE A 87 -8.77 -0.35 -23.67
CA PHE A 87 -9.41 -0.47 -22.34
C PHE A 87 -8.79 0.44 -21.26
N SER A 88 -7.80 1.26 -21.60
CA SER A 88 -7.29 2.27 -20.67
C SER A 88 -8.26 3.44 -20.61
N TYR A 89 -8.80 3.74 -19.43
CA TYR A 89 -9.61 4.96 -19.26
C TYR A 89 -8.77 6.25 -19.28
N ASN A 90 -7.43 6.14 -19.25
CA ASN A 90 -6.54 7.30 -19.37
C ASN A 90 -6.27 7.69 -20.83
N THR A 91 -6.07 6.71 -21.70
CA THR A 91 -5.61 6.94 -23.08
C THR A 91 -6.33 6.11 -24.14
N GLY A 92 -7.18 5.15 -23.72
CA GLY A 92 -7.84 4.21 -24.60
C GLY A 92 -9.07 4.77 -25.29
N LYS A 93 -9.53 4.09 -26.34
CA LYS A 93 -10.70 4.48 -27.13
C LYS A 93 -12.02 4.29 -26.37
N LEU A 94 -12.05 3.34 -25.41
CA LEU A 94 -13.22 3.01 -24.62
C LEU A 94 -13.41 3.92 -23.40
N ARG A 95 -12.61 4.98 -23.24
CA ARG A 95 -12.79 5.96 -22.17
C ARG A 95 -14.05 6.80 -22.43
N CYS A 96 -14.65 7.31 -21.37
CA CYS A 96 -15.78 8.20 -21.46
C CYS A 96 -15.41 9.50 -22.19
N PRO A 97 -16.11 9.87 -23.27
CA PRO A 97 -15.75 11.08 -24.04
C PRO A 97 -16.14 12.38 -23.32
N VAL A 98 -17.05 12.35 -22.32
CA VAL A 98 -17.52 13.55 -21.61
C VAL A 98 -16.53 13.96 -20.52
N CYS A 99 -16.09 13.02 -19.69
CA CYS A 99 -15.13 13.29 -18.62
C CYS A 99 -13.69 12.92 -18.98
N ASP A 100 -13.44 12.50 -20.21
CA ASP A 100 -12.12 12.06 -20.68
C ASP A 100 -11.45 11.00 -19.75
N GLY A 101 -12.29 10.15 -19.13
CA GLY A 101 -11.86 9.06 -18.27
C GLY A 101 -11.52 9.45 -16.83
N THR A 102 -11.83 10.68 -16.37
CA THR A 102 -11.67 11.06 -14.95
C THR A 102 -12.78 10.49 -14.07
N GLY A 103 -13.95 10.18 -14.63
CA GLY A 103 -15.15 9.78 -13.89
C GLY A 103 -15.93 10.95 -13.33
N GLN A 104 -15.38 12.16 -13.34
CA GLN A 104 -15.93 13.37 -12.75
C GLN A 104 -15.91 14.51 -13.76
N VAL A 105 -16.74 15.52 -13.53
CA VAL A 105 -16.74 16.81 -14.23
C VAL A 105 -16.71 17.92 -13.20
N SER A 106 -15.84 18.90 -13.42
CA SER A 106 -15.76 20.07 -12.54
C SER A 106 -16.83 21.09 -12.96
N LEU A 107 -17.59 21.57 -11.99
CA LEU A 107 -18.54 22.66 -12.17
C LEU A 107 -17.92 23.95 -11.63
N ASP A 108 -17.74 24.92 -12.53
CA ASP A 108 -17.40 26.29 -12.16
C ASP A 108 -18.64 26.95 -11.50
N VAL A 109 -18.58 27.15 -10.20
CA VAL A 109 -19.62 27.84 -9.45
C VAL A 109 -19.10 29.23 -9.08
N GLN A 110 -19.63 30.29 -9.73
CA GLN A 110 -19.19 31.65 -9.48
C GLN A 110 -19.05 31.96 -7.98
N PHE A 111 -17.90 32.48 -7.58
CA PHE A 111 -17.51 32.84 -6.20
C PHE A 111 -17.32 31.69 -5.20
N LEU A 112 -17.36 30.42 -5.63
CA LEU A 112 -17.05 29.25 -4.81
C LEU A 112 -15.90 28.46 -5.46
N PRO A 113 -15.19 27.61 -4.69
CA PRO A 113 -14.29 26.63 -5.29
C PRO A 113 -15.03 25.71 -6.25
N ASP A 114 -14.36 25.29 -7.32
CA ASP A 114 -14.91 24.30 -8.25
C ASP A 114 -15.39 23.06 -7.50
N VAL A 115 -16.53 22.56 -7.90
CA VAL A 115 -17.14 21.36 -7.29
C VAL A 115 -17.09 20.23 -8.31
N ASP A 116 -16.39 19.17 -7.96
CA ASP A 116 -16.34 17.96 -8.75
C ASP A 116 -17.59 17.11 -8.50
N ILE A 117 -18.30 16.76 -9.56
CA ILE A 117 -19.47 15.88 -9.51
C ILE A 117 -19.24 14.65 -10.39
N PRO A 118 -19.86 13.50 -10.07
CA PRO A 118 -19.81 12.32 -10.94
C PRO A 118 -20.25 12.67 -12.36
N CYS A 119 -19.50 12.22 -13.35
CA CYS A 119 -19.81 12.48 -14.75
C CYS A 119 -21.24 12.00 -15.09
N PRO A 120 -22.11 12.84 -15.64
CA PRO A 120 -23.51 12.49 -15.93
C PRO A 120 -23.65 11.38 -16.97
N GLU A 121 -22.66 11.22 -17.87
CA GLU A 121 -22.67 10.20 -18.92
C GLU A 121 -22.23 8.83 -18.40
N CYS A 122 -21.08 8.74 -17.74
CA CYS A 122 -20.52 7.47 -17.28
C CYS A 122 -20.81 7.17 -15.79
N ARG A 123 -21.35 8.11 -15.04
CA ARG A 123 -21.71 7.99 -13.62
C ARG A 123 -20.55 7.51 -12.74
N GLY A 124 -19.34 7.99 -13.05
CA GLY A 124 -18.13 7.60 -12.30
C GLY A 124 -17.36 6.43 -12.90
N SER A 125 -17.94 5.62 -13.79
CA SER A 125 -17.29 4.40 -14.31
C SER A 125 -16.07 4.67 -15.20
N ARG A 126 -15.86 5.91 -15.66
CA ARG A 126 -14.73 6.36 -16.51
C ARG A 126 -14.77 5.84 -17.94
N TYR A 127 -15.70 4.96 -18.27
CA TYR A 127 -15.79 4.27 -19.56
C TYR A 127 -16.98 4.76 -20.40
N SER A 128 -16.86 4.59 -21.71
CA SER A 128 -17.96 4.76 -22.65
C SER A 128 -18.96 3.58 -22.52
N LYS A 129 -20.20 3.80 -23.00
CA LYS A 129 -21.23 2.72 -23.03
C LYS A 129 -20.77 1.48 -23.82
N GLU A 130 -19.94 1.65 -24.81
CA GLU A 130 -19.40 0.57 -25.61
C GLU A 130 -18.57 -0.42 -24.79
N ALA A 131 -17.83 0.08 -23.79
CA ALA A 131 -17.05 -0.79 -22.90
C ALA A 131 -17.93 -1.79 -22.12
N SER A 132 -19.18 -1.42 -21.81
CA SER A 132 -20.14 -2.27 -21.12
C SER A 132 -20.70 -3.41 -21.99
N LEU A 133 -20.55 -3.33 -23.31
CA LEU A 133 -20.96 -4.38 -24.24
C LEU A 133 -19.93 -5.52 -24.31
N ILE A 134 -18.70 -5.26 -23.93
CA ILE A 134 -17.63 -6.24 -23.97
C ILE A 134 -17.62 -6.99 -22.65
N LYS A 135 -17.94 -8.30 -22.69
CA LYS A 135 -18.08 -9.12 -21.49
C LYS A 135 -16.96 -10.16 -21.39
N TYR A 136 -16.46 -10.31 -20.19
CA TYR A 136 -15.69 -11.46 -19.78
C TYR A 136 -16.62 -12.43 -19.03
N THR A 137 -16.59 -13.70 -19.40
CA THR A 137 -17.38 -14.74 -18.74
C THR A 137 -16.43 -15.71 -18.03
N ASN A 138 -16.58 -15.83 -16.71
CA ASN A 138 -15.78 -16.73 -15.90
C ASN A 138 -16.25 -18.19 -16.07
N LYS A 139 -15.50 -19.15 -15.50
CA LYS A 139 -15.81 -20.58 -15.57
C LYS A 139 -17.15 -20.97 -14.93
N LYS A 140 -17.69 -20.12 -14.07
CA LYS A 140 -19.01 -20.32 -13.42
C LYS A 140 -20.17 -19.79 -14.27
N GLY A 141 -19.89 -19.20 -15.45
CA GLY A 141 -20.88 -18.63 -16.34
C GLY A 141 -21.31 -17.20 -15.98
N GLN A 142 -20.67 -16.55 -15.03
CA GLN A 142 -20.92 -15.16 -14.72
C GLN A 142 -20.25 -14.27 -15.76
N SER A 143 -21.01 -13.35 -16.36
CA SER A 143 -20.52 -12.40 -17.37
C SER A 143 -20.49 -11.01 -16.80
N VAL A 144 -19.33 -10.35 -16.88
CA VAL A 144 -19.09 -8.99 -16.37
C VAL A 144 -18.32 -8.17 -17.39
N SER A 145 -18.58 -6.86 -17.45
CA SER A 145 -17.77 -5.89 -18.21
C SER A 145 -16.68 -5.29 -17.34
N LEU A 146 -15.69 -4.64 -17.96
CA LEU A 146 -14.65 -3.94 -17.21
C LEU A 146 -15.20 -2.78 -16.36
N PRO A 147 -16.13 -1.92 -16.85
CA PRO A 147 -16.78 -0.93 -16.00
C PRO A 147 -17.44 -1.54 -14.75
N GLU A 148 -18.22 -2.62 -14.92
CA GLU A 148 -18.87 -3.31 -13.80
C GLU A 148 -17.85 -3.86 -12.78
N LEU A 149 -16.71 -4.41 -13.24
CA LEU A 149 -15.65 -4.84 -12.34
C LEU A 149 -15.02 -3.67 -11.57
N MET A 150 -14.85 -2.53 -12.21
CA MET A 150 -14.30 -1.34 -11.54
C MET A 150 -15.21 -0.81 -10.44
N ASP A 151 -16.53 -1.00 -10.57
CA ASP A 151 -17.52 -0.61 -9.56
C ASP A 151 -17.67 -1.66 -8.43
N MET A 152 -17.12 -2.86 -8.59
CA MET A 152 -17.17 -3.89 -7.54
C MET A 152 -16.15 -3.61 -6.45
N ASP A 153 -16.53 -3.95 -5.21
CA ASP A 153 -15.56 -4.10 -4.13
C ASP A 153 -14.61 -5.28 -4.40
N ILE A 154 -13.45 -5.28 -3.74
CA ILE A 154 -12.41 -6.28 -3.96
C ILE A 154 -12.88 -7.69 -3.61
N HIS A 155 -13.77 -7.87 -2.61
CA HIS A 155 -14.32 -9.18 -2.29
C HIS A 155 -15.15 -9.73 -3.44
N THR A 156 -16.09 -8.93 -3.96
CA THR A 156 -16.97 -9.30 -5.08
C THR A 156 -16.16 -9.53 -6.38
N ALA A 157 -15.20 -8.64 -6.64
CA ALA A 157 -14.31 -8.77 -7.80
C ALA A 157 -13.43 -10.04 -7.74
N LEU A 158 -13.01 -10.45 -6.54
CA LEU A 158 -12.25 -11.69 -6.32
C LEU A 158 -13.06 -12.92 -6.71
N GLU A 159 -14.36 -12.94 -6.41
CA GLU A 159 -15.27 -14.02 -6.80
C GLU A 159 -15.53 -14.03 -8.32
N ALA A 160 -15.73 -12.86 -8.91
CA ALA A 160 -15.95 -12.70 -10.35
C ALA A 160 -14.72 -13.09 -11.19
N CYS A 161 -13.52 -12.94 -10.64
CA CYS A 161 -12.23 -13.17 -11.30
C CYS A 161 -11.48 -14.41 -10.76
N ASP A 162 -12.16 -15.37 -10.13
CA ASP A 162 -11.50 -16.46 -9.40
C ASP A 162 -10.68 -17.40 -10.29
N ASP A 163 -10.94 -17.44 -11.58
CA ASP A 163 -10.22 -18.22 -12.59
C ASP A 163 -9.09 -17.45 -13.28
N LEU A 164 -8.93 -16.16 -12.98
CA LEU A 164 -7.84 -15.30 -13.48
C LEU A 164 -6.67 -15.27 -12.49
N LYS A 165 -5.73 -16.21 -12.63
CA LYS A 165 -4.67 -16.47 -11.65
C LYS A 165 -3.97 -15.21 -11.14
N LEU A 166 -3.48 -14.32 -12.03
CA LEU A 166 -2.74 -13.12 -11.64
C LEU A 166 -3.63 -12.07 -10.97
N VAL A 167 -4.84 -11.86 -11.51
CA VAL A 167 -5.83 -10.93 -10.93
C VAL A 167 -6.22 -11.43 -9.54
N LYS A 168 -6.59 -12.72 -9.41
CA LYS A 168 -6.92 -13.35 -8.14
C LYS A 168 -5.81 -13.17 -7.09
N GLN A 169 -4.55 -13.44 -7.47
CA GLN A 169 -3.42 -13.28 -6.56
C GLN A 169 -3.32 -11.84 -6.01
N ARG A 170 -3.43 -10.84 -6.87
CA ARG A 170 -3.36 -9.42 -6.47
C ARG A 170 -4.55 -8.99 -5.62
N LEU A 171 -5.77 -9.41 -5.99
CA LEU A 171 -6.97 -9.12 -5.21
C LEU A 171 -6.93 -9.81 -3.84
N THR A 172 -6.36 -11.02 -3.75
CA THR A 172 -6.17 -11.72 -2.47
C THR A 172 -5.26 -10.92 -1.54
N VAL A 173 -4.14 -10.41 -2.03
CA VAL A 173 -3.24 -9.56 -1.24
C VAL A 173 -3.97 -8.30 -0.72
N LEU A 174 -4.73 -7.61 -1.58
CA LEU A 174 -5.52 -6.45 -1.16
C LEU A 174 -6.54 -6.81 -0.06
N LYS A 175 -7.23 -7.93 -0.22
CA LYS A 175 -8.19 -8.44 0.78
C LYS A 175 -7.49 -8.76 2.10
N GLU A 176 -6.36 -9.46 2.06
CA GLU A 176 -5.57 -9.82 3.24
C GLU A 176 -5.03 -8.60 3.98
N LEU A 177 -4.77 -7.51 3.28
CA LEU A 177 -4.40 -6.22 3.87
C LEU A 177 -5.59 -5.42 4.40
N GLY A 178 -6.79 -6.01 4.50
CA GLY A 178 -7.97 -5.34 5.02
C GLY A 178 -8.59 -4.31 4.08
N LEU A 179 -8.25 -4.35 2.77
CA LEU A 179 -8.78 -3.45 1.75
C LEU A 179 -9.96 -4.06 0.96
N GLY A 180 -10.50 -5.19 1.42
CA GLY A 180 -11.52 -5.95 0.70
C GLY A 180 -12.81 -5.20 0.39
N TYR A 181 -13.13 -4.16 1.16
CA TYR A 181 -14.32 -3.32 1.00
C TYR A 181 -14.15 -2.19 -0.03
N LEU A 182 -12.91 -1.83 -0.40
CA LEU A 182 -12.65 -0.79 -1.40
C LEU A 182 -13.13 -1.24 -2.79
N THR A 183 -13.70 -0.31 -3.55
CA THR A 183 -13.99 -0.58 -4.96
C THR A 183 -12.71 -0.57 -5.78
N LEU A 184 -12.66 -1.35 -6.86
CA LEU A 184 -11.49 -1.35 -7.77
C LEU A 184 -11.28 0.03 -8.40
N GLY A 185 -12.36 0.76 -8.65
CA GLY A 185 -12.36 2.12 -9.20
C GLY A 185 -12.14 3.22 -8.18
N GLU A 186 -11.98 2.90 -6.88
CA GLU A 186 -11.75 3.89 -5.83
C GLU A 186 -10.52 4.74 -6.15
N GLU A 187 -10.69 6.05 -6.10
CA GLU A 187 -9.62 7.01 -6.41
C GLU A 187 -8.57 7.04 -5.31
N THR A 188 -7.30 7.03 -5.68
CA THR A 188 -6.24 7.04 -4.66
C THR A 188 -6.21 8.31 -3.80
N PRO A 189 -6.64 9.52 -4.27
CA PRO A 189 -6.75 10.69 -3.40
C PRO A 189 -7.87 10.62 -2.36
N SER A 190 -8.89 9.76 -2.53
CA SER A 190 -10.00 9.60 -1.58
C SER A 190 -9.66 8.67 -0.42
N LEU A 191 -8.57 7.92 -0.53
CA LEU A 191 -8.15 6.95 0.47
C LEU A 191 -7.69 7.62 1.77
N SER A 192 -8.08 7.03 2.89
CA SER A 192 -7.50 7.38 4.19
C SER A 192 -6.00 7.06 4.23
N GLY A 193 -5.26 7.66 5.16
CA GLY A 193 -3.82 7.42 5.29
C GLY A 193 -3.48 5.94 5.46
N GLY A 194 -4.23 5.21 6.30
CA GLY A 194 -4.01 3.78 6.49
C GLY A 194 -4.33 2.93 5.23
N GLU A 195 -5.37 3.28 4.47
CA GLU A 195 -5.68 2.62 3.20
C GLU A 195 -4.59 2.87 2.16
N ALA A 196 -4.13 4.12 2.04
CA ALA A 196 -3.03 4.49 1.16
C ALA A 196 -1.75 3.71 1.49
N GLN A 197 -1.41 3.61 2.77
CA GLN A 197 -0.26 2.86 3.26
C GLN A 197 -0.36 1.37 2.89
N ARG A 198 -1.51 0.73 3.16
CA ARG A 198 -1.73 -0.68 2.82
C ARG A 198 -1.75 -0.92 1.32
N LEU A 199 -2.26 0.02 0.53
CA LEU A 199 -2.23 -0.06 -0.93
C LEU A 199 -0.80 0.06 -1.48
N LYS A 200 0.05 0.94 -0.89
CA LYS A 200 1.48 1.00 -1.20
C LYS A 200 2.15 -0.34 -0.94
N LEU A 201 1.88 -0.94 0.20
CA LEU A 201 2.40 -2.26 0.56
C LEU A 201 1.96 -3.35 -0.43
N ALA A 202 0.66 -3.39 -0.78
CA ALA A 202 0.12 -4.35 -1.76
C ALA A 202 0.85 -4.28 -3.11
N SER A 203 1.24 -3.08 -3.54
CA SER A 203 1.95 -2.88 -4.81
C SER A 203 3.36 -3.47 -4.83
N GLU A 204 3.96 -3.65 -3.65
CA GLU A 204 5.29 -4.23 -3.48
C GLU A 204 5.27 -5.76 -3.31
N MET A 205 4.12 -6.32 -2.92
CA MET A 205 3.99 -7.77 -2.73
C MET A 205 4.19 -8.53 -4.05
N GLY A 206 4.87 -9.67 -3.95
CA GLY A 206 5.15 -10.54 -5.11
C GLY A 206 6.34 -10.13 -5.98
N LYS A 207 7.08 -9.08 -5.59
CA LYS A 207 8.37 -8.72 -6.19
C LYS A 207 9.50 -9.41 -5.40
N LEU A 208 10.62 -9.71 -6.06
CA LEU A 208 11.86 -10.07 -5.36
C LEU A 208 12.34 -8.83 -4.61
N GLN A 209 12.65 -9.00 -3.33
CA GLN A 209 12.97 -7.91 -2.41
C GLN A 209 14.43 -7.95 -1.92
N ASN A 210 15.31 -8.69 -2.62
CA ASN A 210 16.72 -8.70 -2.31
C ASN A 210 17.24 -7.26 -2.26
N ASP A 211 17.96 -6.93 -1.20
CA ASP A 211 18.53 -5.60 -0.96
C ASP A 211 17.47 -4.47 -0.81
N SER A 212 16.22 -4.80 -0.49
CA SER A 212 15.18 -3.83 -0.16
C SER A 212 15.11 -3.61 1.35
N LEU A 213 15.06 -2.33 1.75
CA LEU A 213 14.81 -1.89 3.12
C LEU A 213 13.42 -1.23 3.18
N PHE A 214 12.47 -1.91 3.79
CA PHE A 214 11.14 -1.36 4.03
C PHE A 214 11.10 -0.65 5.38
N ILE A 215 10.60 0.56 5.39
CA ILE A 215 10.35 1.34 6.60
C ILE A 215 8.86 1.62 6.68
N PHE A 216 8.23 1.13 7.74
CA PHE A 216 6.80 1.33 8.01
C PHE A 216 6.64 2.34 9.15
N ASP A 217 5.78 3.33 8.95
CA ASP A 217 5.42 4.33 9.97
C ASP A 217 3.99 4.09 10.44
N GLU A 218 3.86 3.58 11.68
CA GLU A 218 2.60 3.25 12.36
C GLU A 218 1.60 2.46 11.49
N PRO A 219 1.99 1.31 10.91
CA PRO A 219 1.15 0.58 9.96
C PRO A 219 -0.09 -0.06 10.56
N THR A 220 -0.24 -0.07 11.89
CA THR A 220 -1.46 -0.57 12.57
C THR A 220 -2.56 0.47 12.70
N ILE A 221 -2.30 1.75 12.35
CA ILE A 221 -3.32 2.80 12.44
C ILE A 221 -4.60 2.42 11.69
N GLY A 222 -5.72 2.42 12.41
CA GLY A 222 -7.04 2.11 11.87
C GLY A 222 -7.27 0.63 11.54
N LEU A 223 -6.39 -0.28 11.97
CA LEU A 223 -6.61 -1.71 11.86
C LEU A 223 -7.40 -2.25 13.05
N HIS A 224 -8.26 -3.23 12.78
CA HIS A 224 -8.82 -4.06 13.84
C HIS A 224 -7.73 -5.02 14.37
N PRO A 225 -7.72 -5.39 15.67
CA PRO A 225 -6.70 -6.29 16.25
C PRO A 225 -6.49 -7.60 15.46
N LEU A 226 -7.55 -8.16 14.87
CA LEU A 226 -7.43 -9.35 14.02
C LEU A 226 -6.64 -9.10 12.72
N ASP A 227 -6.66 -7.89 12.21
CA ASP A 227 -5.95 -7.52 10.98
C ASP A 227 -4.45 -7.29 11.25
N VAL A 228 -4.07 -6.96 12.49
CA VAL A 228 -2.65 -6.85 12.91
C VAL A 228 -1.91 -8.16 12.67
N GLN A 229 -2.54 -9.31 12.96
CA GLN A 229 -1.93 -10.62 12.71
C GLN A 229 -1.70 -10.86 11.21
N THR A 230 -2.58 -10.35 10.37
CA THR A 230 -2.40 -10.44 8.92
C THR A 230 -1.25 -9.55 8.44
N LEU A 231 -1.14 -8.35 9.01
CA LEU A 231 -0.01 -7.45 8.74
C LEU A 231 1.33 -8.08 9.14
N LEU A 232 1.40 -8.75 10.30
CA LEU A 232 2.60 -9.49 10.73
C LEU A 232 2.99 -10.60 9.74
N LYS A 233 2.02 -11.34 9.19
CA LYS A 233 2.28 -12.33 8.13
C LYS A 233 2.84 -11.70 6.86
N VAL A 234 2.37 -10.50 6.53
CA VAL A 234 2.89 -9.75 5.37
C VAL A 234 4.33 -9.32 5.61
N PHE A 235 4.69 -8.83 6.80
CA PHE A 235 6.08 -8.54 7.16
C PHE A 235 6.96 -9.79 7.07
N GLN A 236 6.48 -10.92 7.60
CA GLN A 236 7.19 -12.18 7.49
C GLN A 236 7.42 -12.58 6.03
N THR A 237 6.42 -12.42 5.16
CA THR A 237 6.54 -12.70 3.72
C THR A 237 7.59 -11.80 3.04
N LEU A 238 7.67 -10.51 3.41
CA LEU A 238 8.70 -9.60 2.89
C LEU A 238 10.11 -10.06 3.32
N ILE A 239 10.27 -10.45 4.59
CA ILE A 239 11.53 -10.94 5.15
C ILE A 239 11.96 -12.24 4.46
N GLU A 240 11.05 -13.19 4.27
CA GLU A 240 11.29 -14.44 3.55
C GLU A 240 11.70 -14.22 2.09
N ASN A 241 11.23 -13.14 1.47
CA ASN A 241 11.62 -12.72 0.13
C ASN A 241 12.93 -11.89 0.09
N GLY A 242 13.65 -11.81 1.21
CA GLY A 242 14.97 -11.19 1.30
C GLY A 242 14.97 -9.71 1.73
N ALA A 243 13.84 -9.13 2.09
CA ALA A 243 13.76 -7.75 2.57
C ALA A 243 14.26 -7.61 4.01
N THR A 244 14.78 -6.43 4.32
CA THR A 244 14.91 -5.95 5.70
C THR A 244 13.67 -5.08 6.02
N VAL A 245 13.04 -5.32 7.16
CA VAL A 245 11.83 -4.61 7.58
C VAL A 245 12.12 -3.84 8.86
N VAL A 246 11.86 -2.53 8.84
CA VAL A 246 11.91 -1.63 9.99
C VAL A 246 10.50 -1.09 10.21
N VAL A 247 10.00 -1.17 11.44
CA VAL A 247 8.64 -0.74 11.78
C VAL A 247 8.70 0.25 12.93
N ILE A 248 8.07 1.40 12.77
CA ILE A 248 7.84 2.37 13.85
C ILE A 248 6.44 2.06 14.37
N GLU A 249 6.31 1.67 15.62
CA GLU A 249 5.05 1.18 16.16
C GLU A 249 4.91 1.38 17.67
N HIS A 250 3.64 1.44 18.09
CA HIS A 250 3.21 1.46 19.49
C HIS A 250 2.35 0.25 19.86
N ASP A 251 1.92 -0.51 18.86
CA ASP A 251 1.14 -1.74 19.07
C ASP A 251 2.01 -2.84 19.65
N LEU A 252 1.62 -3.35 20.83
CA LEU A 252 2.40 -4.33 21.56
C LEU A 252 2.47 -5.68 20.86
N ASP A 253 1.47 -6.04 20.06
CA ASP A 253 1.50 -7.31 19.32
C ASP A 253 2.55 -7.26 18.21
N VAL A 254 2.73 -6.10 17.56
CA VAL A 254 3.81 -5.90 16.59
C VAL A 254 5.17 -5.89 17.30
N ILE A 255 5.29 -5.15 18.40
CA ILE A 255 6.54 -5.00 19.16
C ILE A 255 7.04 -6.36 19.68
N ARG A 256 6.14 -7.19 20.24
CA ARG A 256 6.47 -8.54 20.74
C ARG A 256 6.94 -9.51 19.66
N ASN A 257 6.53 -9.30 18.40
CA ASN A 257 6.90 -10.13 17.27
C ASN A 257 8.15 -9.64 16.53
N ALA A 258 8.81 -8.58 17.01
CA ALA A 258 10.05 -8.07 16.40
C ALA A 258 11.24 -8.97 16.80
N ASP A 259 12.19 -9.18 15.88
CA ASP A 259 13.45 -9.86 16.18
C ASP A 259 14.34 -8.98 17.09
N TYR A 260 14.23 -7.66 16.93
CA TYR A 260 15.04 -6.67 17.63
C TYR A 260 14.30 -5.36 17.81
N ILE A 261 14.39 -4.76 19.00
CA ILE A 261 13.71 -3.51 19.33
C ILE A 261 14.74 -2.43 19.62
N ILE A 262 14.56 -1.25 19.02
CA ILE A 262 15.27 -0.02 19.37
C ILE A 262 14.27 0.83 20.16
N ASP A 263 14.43 0.89 21.47
CA ASP A 263 13.57 1.65 22.37
C ASP A 263 14.10 3.08 22.50
N MET A 264 13.23 4.05 22.20
CA MET A 264 13.56 5.47 22.15
C MET A 264 12.88 6.19 23.32
N GLY A 265 13.64 7.04 24.02
CA GLY A 265 13.10 7.78 25.17
C GLY A 265 14.13 8.71 25.80
N PRO A 266 14.03 8.98 27.15
CA PRO A 266 12.94 8.57 28.04
C PRO A 266 11.67 9.41 27.91
N GLY A 267 11.72 10.58 27.28
CA GLY A 267 10.59 11.48 27.08
C GLY A 267 10.43 11.93 25.65
N GLY A 268 9.61 12.95 25.40
CA GLY A 268 9.43 13.61 24.11
C GLY A 268 10.13 14.98 24.05
N GLY A 269 10.28 15.53 22.85
CA GLY A 269 10.88 16.85 22.63
C GLY A 269 12.37 16.92 22.97
N ALA A 270 12.81 17.99 23.61
CA ALA A 270 14.22 18.24 23.92
C ALA A 270 14.85 17.19 24.88
N ASP A 271 14.03 16.54 25.69
CA ASP A 271 14.47 15.50 26.66
C ASP A 271 14.32 14.08 26.13
N GLY A 272 13.85 13.91 24.88
CA GLY A 272 13.64 12.63 24.21
C GLY A 272 14.60 12.37 23.06
N GLY A 273 14.24 11.41 22.22
CA GLY A 273 14.99 11.13 20.99
C GLY A 273 16.32 10.41 21.20
N ARG A 274 16.54 9.82 22.38
CA ARG A 274 17.74 9.02 22.68
C ARG A 274 17.42 7.54 22.63
N ILE A 275 18.36 6.74 22.19
CA ILE A 275 18.24 5.28 22.30
C ILE A 275 18.42 4.90 23.78
N VAL A 276 17.38 4.32 24.36
CA VAL A 276 17.37 3.83 25.75
C VAL A 276 17.87 2.39 25.80
N ALA A 277 17.46 1.58 24.83
CA ALA A 277 17.88 0.19 24.73
C ALA A 277 17.79 -0.30 23.27
N CYS A 278 18.64 -1.29 22.93
CA CYS A 278 18.65 -1.99 21.66
C CYS A 278 18.77 -3.49 21.94
N GLU A 279 17.66 -4.22 22.01
CA GLU A 279 17.64 -5.60 22.52
C GLU A 279 16.55 -6.45 21.87
N THR A 280 16.62 -7.77 22.07
CA THR A 280 15.48 -8.64 21.74
C THR A 280 14.30 -8.37 22.70
N PRO A 281 13.05 -8.68 22.35
CA PRO A 281 11.89 -8.47 23.21
C PRO A 281 12.08 -9.07 24.63
N GLU A 282 12.64 -10.29 24.74
CA GLU A 282 12.83 -10.99 26.01
C GLU A 282 13.88 -10.32 26.92
N LYS A 283 14.87 -9.66 26.33
CA LYS A 283 15.87 -8.90 27.10
C LYS A 283 15.31 -7.55 27.49
N LEU A 284 14.61 -6.87 26.55
CA LEU A 284 14.00 -5.58 26.81
C LEU A 284 12.96 -5.63 27.94
N ALA A 285 12.18 -6.71 28.00
CA ALA A 285 11.22 -6.97 29.10
C ALA A 285 11.85 -6.95 30.49
N LYS A 286 13.16 -7.18 30.59
CA LYS A 286 13.92 -7.20 31.86
C LYS A 286 14.77 -5.95 32.06
N ASN A 287 14.79 -5.04 31.11
CA ASN A 287 15.61 -3.84 31.14
C ASN A 287 14.93 -2.77 32.02
N PRO A 288 15.52 -2.37 33.16
CA PRO A 288 14.90 -1.41 34.07
C PRO A 288 14.84 0.02 33.53
N PHE A 289 15.57 0.32 32.46
CA PHE A 289 15.59 1.63 31.83
C PHE A 289 14.58 1.76 30.70
N SER A 290 14.04 0.67 30.20
CA SER A 290 13.03 0.64 29.15
C SER A 290 11.65 1.01 29.72
N GLN A 291 10.96 1.94 29.07
CA GLN A 291 9.55 2.22 29.37
C GLN A 291 8.62 1.23 28.67
N THR A 292 9.04 0.66 27.56
CA THR A 292 8.29 -0.35 26.79
C THR A 292 8.41 -1.75 27.43
N GLY A 293 9.59 -2.05 27.99
CA GLY A 293 9.90 -3.37 28.54
C GLY A 293 8.86 -3.95 29.51
N PRO A 294 8.31 -3.19 30.49
CA PRO A 294 7.30 -3.70 31.44
C PRO A 294 6.00 -4.20 30.80
N TYR A 295 5.75 -3.87 29.54
CA TYR A 295 4.53 -4.25 28.81
C TYR A 295 4.75 -5.43 27.85
N LEU A 296 5.99 -5.87 27.67
CA LEU A 296 6.36 -7.02 26.85
C LEU A 296 6.27 -8.32 27.65
#